data_b9cde00416c857e604d8efa0f34de807
#
_entry.id   b9cde00416c857e604d8efa0f34de807
#
_cell.length_a   1.000
_cell.length_b   1.000
_cell.length_c   1.000
_cell.angle_alpha   90.00
_cell.angle_beta   90.00
_cell.angle_gamma   90.00
#
_symmetry.space_group_name_H-M   'P 1'
#
loop_
_entity.id
_entity.type
_entity.pdbx_description
1 polymer ?
#
loop_
_entity_poly.entity_id
_entity_poly.type
_entity_poly.pdbx_seq_one_letter_code
_entity_poly.pdbx_strand_id
1 'polypeptide(L)'
;MNLSSAVECPVRLAGELAESVQYRGRKASRQGSEQRRLSILEAALRIIVREGLRGVRHRAVAAEADVPLSATTYYFNDIQDLIADSFALFVKRSSASLAALWAGMDEDFRRIAAAIQQDPGARREL
;
A
#
# COMPACT_ATOMS: atom_id res chain seq x y z
N MET A 1 -2.69 28.53 -12.55
CA MET A 1 -2.37 27.22 -12.01
C MET A 1 -1.04 26.73 -12.58
N ASN A 2 -0.08 26.42 -11.74
CA ASN A 2 1.25 26.02 -12.18
C ASN A 2 1.25 24.55 -12.62
N LEU A 3 1.68 24.27 -13.85
CA LEU A 3 1.72 22.90 -14.40
C LEU A 3 2.62 21.96 -13.61
N SER A 4 3.74 22.45 -13.06
CA SER A 4 4.64 21.63 -12.23
C SER A 4 3.99 21.19 -10.93
N SER A 5 3.13 22.03 -10.34
CA SER A 5 2.34 21.71 -9.14
C SER A 5 1.31 20.60 -9.42
N ALA A 6 0.68 20.62 -10.61
CA ALA A 6 -0.27 19.59 -11.02
C ALA A 6 0.42 18.22 -11.27
N VAL A 7 1.63 18.22 -11.82
CA VAL A 7 2.43 17.01 -12.09
C VAL A 7 2.91 16.35 -10.79
N GLU A 8 3.27 17.16 -9.78
CA GLU A 8 3.73 16.65 -8.49
C GLU A 8 2.60 16.15 -7.59
N CYS A 9 1.39 16.62 -7.81
CA CYS A 9 0.22 16.34 -6.97
C CYS A 9 -0.04 14.84 -6.74
N PRO A 10 0.02 13.94 -7.76
CA PRO A 10 -0.21 12.52 -7.53
C PRO A 10 0.82 11.85 -6.63
N VAL A 11 2.09 12.22 -6.72
CA VAL A 11 3.16 11.68 -5.86
C VAL A 11 2.94 12.12 -4.41
N ARG A 12 2.68 13.40 -4.22
CA ARG A 12 2.40 13.98 -2.90
C ARG A 12 1.16 13.35 -2.27
N LEU A 13 0.08 13.23 -3.04
CA LEU A 13 -1.18 12.66 -2.58
C LEU A 13 -1.01 11.19 -2.16
N ALA A 14 -0.27 10.40 -2.93
CA ALA A 14 0.01 9.00 -2.59
C ALA A 14 0.82 8.90 -1.29
N GLY A 15 1.82 9.79 -1.09
CA GLY A 15 2.59 9.86 0.14
C GLY A 15 1.73 10.25 1.34
N GLU A 16 0.89 11.26 1.18
CA GLU A 16 -0.05 11.70 2.22
C GLU A 16 -1.04 10.60 2.59
N LEU A 17 -1.57 9.86 1.62
CA LEU A 17 -2.46 8.73 1.87
C LEU A 17 -1.75 7.64 2.67
N ALA A 18 -0.51 7.30 2.31
CA ALA A 18 0.26 6.31 3.03
C ALA A 18 0.53 6.72 4.48
N GLU A 19 0.83 8.01 4.70
CA GLU A 19 1.08 8.56 6.04
C GLU A 19 -0.20 8.69 6.87
N SER A 20 -1.35 8.93 6.23
CA SER A 20 -2.63 9.11 6.92
C SER A 20 -3.25 7.80 7.37
N VAL A 21 -2.76 6.66 6.90
CA VAL A 21 -3.29 5.35 7.27
C VAL A 21 -3.08 5.09 8.75
N GLN A 22 -4.18 4.82 9.47
CA GLN A 22 -4.17 4.49 10.89
C GLN A 22 -4.84 3.14 11.10
N TYR A 23 -4.21 2.32 11.92
CA TYR A 23 -4.73 1.00 12.26
C TYR A 23 -5.68 1.06 13.44
N ARG A 24 -6.76 0.28 13.38
CA ARG A 24 -7.79 0.18 14.42
C ARG A 24 -7.49 -0.87 15.46
N GLY A 25 -6.70 -1.89 15.09
CA GLY A 25 -6.32 -2.95 16.00
C GLY A 25 -5.27 -2.52 17.01
N ARG A 26 -4.91 -3.43 17.90
CA ARG A 26 -3.92 -3.19 18.93
C ARG A 26 -2.56 -2.88 18.30
N LYS A 27 -1.92 -1.82 18.77
CA LYS A 27 -0.56 -1.48 18.33
C LYS A 27 0.43 -2.49 18.87
N ALA A 28 1.35 -2.91 18.02
CA ALA A 28 2.45 -3.77 18.43
C ALA A 28 3.51 -2.95 19.16
N SER A 29 3.92 -3.41 20.35
CA SER A 29 4.92 -2.73 21.18
C SER A 29 6.34 -3.21 20.89
N ARG A 30 6.51 -4.32 20.16
CA ARG A 30 7.81 -4.94 19.84
C ARG A 30 7.86 -5.32 18.37
N GLN A 31 9.07 -5.36 17.81
CA GLN A 31 9.28 -5.70 16.41
C GLN A 31 8.72 -7.07 16.03
N GLY A 32 8.89 -8.09 16.89
CA GLY A 32 8.32 -9.41 16.66
C GLY A 32 6.80 -9.41 16.65
N SER A 33 6.18 -8.60 17.50
CA SER A 33 4.74 -8.41 17.54
C SER A 33 4.23 -7.71 16.29
N GLU A 34 4.98 -6.73 15.79
CA GLU A 34 4.66 -6.04 14.54
C GLU A 34 4.68 -7.00 13.35
N GLN A 35 5.69 -7.85 13.26
CA GLN A 35 5.77 -8.86 12.20
C GLN A 35 4.62 -9.85 12.25
N ARG A 36 4.23 -10.28 13.45
CA ARG A 36 3.10 -11.18 13.64
C ARG A 36 1.78 -10.53 13.25
N ARG A 37 1.60 -9.28 13.64
CA ARG A 37 0.44 -8.48 13.27
C ARG A 37 0.33 -8.33 11.76
N LEU A 38 1.43 -7.97 11.10
CA LEU A 38 1.49 -7.86 9.63
C LEU A 38 1.21 -9.19 8.95
N SER A 39 1.74 -10.28 9.47
CA SER A 39 1.47 -11.63 8.95
C SER A 39 -0.02 -11.97 8.96
N ILE A 40 -0.73 -11.58 10.01
CA ILE A 40 -2.18 -11.76 10.12
C ILE A 40 -2.91 -10.92 9.07
N LEU A 41 -2.54 -9.66 8.91
CA LEU A 41 -3.14 -8.77 7.90
C LEU A 41 -2.88 -9.26 6.47
N GLU A 42 -1.68 -9.71 6.20
CA GLU A 42 -1.33 -10.25 4.88
C GLU A 42 -2.13 -11.52 4.57
N ALA A 43 -2.30 -12.38 5.58
CA ALA A 43 -3.13 -13.58 5.45
C ALA A 43 -4.57 -13.21 5.13
N ALA A 44 -5.12 -12.22 5.80
CA ALA A 44 -6.47 -11.72 5.53
C ALA A 44 -6.60 -11.20 4.10
N LEU A 45 -5.61 -10.45 3.60
CA LEU A 45 -5.60 -9.96 2.23
C LEU A 45 -5.59 -11.11 1.22
N ARG A 46 -4.81 -12.15 1.47
CA ARG A 46 -4.79 -13.34 0.59
C ARG A 46 -6.16 -14.02 0.53
N ILE A 47 -6.84 -14.13 1.66
CA ILE A 47 -8.18 -14.71 1.73
C ILE A 47 -9.18 -13.82 0.97
N ILE A 48 -9.10 -12.51 1.13
CA ILE A 48 -9.97 -11.56 0.42
C ILE A 48 -9.83 -11.73 -1.09
N VAL A 49 -8.60 -11.84 -1.59
CA VAL A 49 -8.34 -12.01 -3.02
C VAL A 49 -8.88 -13.35 -3.53
N ARG A 50 -8.72 -14.41 -2.76
CA ARG A 50 -9.10 -15.76 -3.16
C ARG A 50 -10.59 -16.04 -2.98
N GLU A 51 -11.18 -15.63 -1.88
CA GLU A 51 -12.53 -16.02 -1.46
C GLU A 51 -13.49 -14.86 -1.22
N GLY A 52 -12.99 -13.63 -1.25
CA GLY A 52 -13.78 -12.44 -0.94
C GLY A 52 -13.89 -12.20 0.56
N LEU A 53 -14.61 -11.14 0.93
CA LEU A 53 -14.78 -10.72 2.32
C LEU A 53 -15.45 -11.80 3.19
N ARG A 54 -16.31 -12.60 2.60
CA ARG A 54 -17.04 -13.66 3.32
C ARG A 54 -16.13 -14.74 3.90
N GLY A 55 -14.95 -14.92 3.30
CA GLY A 55 -13.95 -15.88 3.77
C GLY A 55 -13.14 -15.40 4.96
N VAL A 56 -13.21 -14.11 5.29
CA VAL A 56 -12.40 -13.52 6.36
C VAL A 56 -13.05 -13.79 7.72
N ARG A 57 -12.53 -14.80 8.40
CA ARG A 57 -12.92 -15.20 9.76
C ARG A 57 -11.66 -15.41 10.57
N HIS A 58 -11.71 -15.20 11.89
CA HIS A 58 -10.54 -15.37 12.75
C HIS A 58 -9.86 -16.73 12.54
N ARG A 59 -10.63 -17.81 12.47
CA ARG A 59 -10.08 -19.16 12.27
C ARG A 59 -9.37 -19.31 10.92
N ALA A 60 -9.99 -18.81 9.86
CA ALA A 60 -9.42 -18.88 8.51
C ALA A 60 -8.14 -18.08 8.43
N VAL A 61 -8.14 -16.88 9.00
CA VAL A 61 -6.96 -16.01 9.02
C VAL A 61 -5.83 -16.63 9.85
N ALA A 62 -6.16 -17.19 11.00
CA ALA A 62 -5.16 -17.86 11.84
C ALA A 62 -4.51 -19.03 11.12
N ALA A 63 -5.30 -19.85 10.44
CA ALA A 63 -4.79 -20.97 9.64
C ALA A 63 -3.91 -20.48 8.47
N GLU A 64 -4.34 -19.46 7.77
CA GLU A 64 -3.59 -18.87 6.63
C GLU A 64 -2.27 -18.25 7.08
N ALA A 65 -2.27 -17.60 8.23
CA ALA A 65 -1.08 -16.95 8.79
C ALA A 65 -0.17 -17.92 9.56
N ASP A 66 -0.61 -19.15 9.78
CA ASP A 66 0.08 -20.16 10.58
C ASP A 66 0.34 -19.64 12.01
N VAL A 67 -0.70 -19.12 12.63
CA VAL A 67 -0.67 -18.63 14.02
C VAL A 67 -1.84 -19.22 14.80
N PRO A 68 -1.74 -19.26 16.13
CA PRO A 68 -2.89 -19.68 16.95
C PRO A 68 -4.06 -18.72 16.81
N LEU A 69 -5.28 -19.22 16.97
CA LEU A 69 -6.48 -18.40 16.96
C LEU A 69 -6.41 -17.27 17.99
N SER A 70 -5.82 -17.54 19.15
CA SER A 70 -5.61 -16.54 20.20
C SER A 70 -4.80 -15.34 19.75
N ALA A 71 -3.90 -15.50 18.78
CA ALA A 71 -3.12 -14.38 18.24
C ALA A 71 -4.00 -13.41 17.45
N THR A 72 -4.89 -13.93 16.61
CA THR A 72 -5.80 -13.07 15.83
C THR A 72 -6.76 -12.31 16.72
N THR A 73 -7.32 -12.96 17.74
CA THR A 73 -8.22 -12.30 18.69
C THR A 73 -7.51 -11.34 19.64
N TYR A 74 -6.23 -11.56 19.90
CA TYR A 74 -5.41 -10.64 20.69
C TYR A 74 -5.20 -9.31 19.98
N TYR A 75 -4.82 -9.34 18.69
CA TYR A 75 -4.57 -8.13 17.92
C TYR A 75 -5.86 -7.48 17.41
N PHE A 76 -6.85 -8.27 17.09
CA PHE A 76 -8.12 -7.81 16.49
C PHE A 76 -9.28 -8.43 17.24
N ASN A 77 -9.79 -7.71 18.21
CA ASN A 77 -10.90 -8.17 19.03
C ASN A 77 -12.17 -8.40 18.18
N ASP A 78 -12.40 -7.51 17.21
CA ASP A 78 -13.51 -7.59 16.27
C ASP A 78 -12.96 -7.91 14.87
N ILE A 79 -13.63 -8.83 14.17
CA ILE A 79 -13.27 -9.17 12.79
C ILE A 79 -13.35 -7.94 11.85
N GLN A 80 -14.23 -7.00 12.15
CA GLN A 80 -14.34 -5.76 11.38
C GLN A 80 -13.06 -4.92 11.48
N ASP A 81 -12.42 -4.90 12.65
CA ASP A 81 -11.15 -4.21 12.83
C ASP A 81 -10.04 -4.88 12.02
N LEU A 82 -10.03 -6.21 11.98
CA LEU A 82 -9.09 -6.97 11.17
C LEU A 82 -9.26 -6.65 9.68
N ILE A 83 -10.49 -6.64 9.20
CA ILE A 83 -10.81 -6.31 7.81
C ILE A 83 -10.40 -4.88 7.49
N ALA A 84 -10.74 -3.92 8.36
CA ALA A 84 -10.40 -2.52 8.18
C ALA A 84 -8.88 -2.31 8.11
N ASP A 85 -8.14 -2.94 9.02
CA ASP A 85 -6.68 -2.83 9.05
C ASP A 85 -6.02 -3.51 7.86
N SER A 86 -6.61 -4.60 7.34
CA SER A 86 -6.15 -5.24 6.12
C SER A 86 -6.26 -4.32 4.91
N PHE A 87 -7.38 -3.62 4.78
CA PHE A 87 -7.54 -2.61 3.74
C PHE A 87 -6.61 -1.43 3.93
N ALA A 88 -6.39 -1.01 5.19
CA ALA A 88 -5.43 0.06 5.50
C ALA A 88 -4.02 -0.32 5.05
N LEU A 89 -3.60 -1.56 5.30
CA LEU A 89 -2.31 -2.08 4.83
C LEU A 89 -2.23 -2.08 3.30
N PHE A 90 -3.30 -2.51 2.64
CA PHE A 90 -3.38 -2.50 1.17
C PHE A 90 -3.24 -1.08 0.62
N VAL A 91 -3.96 -0.13 1.16
CA VAL A 91 -3.89 1.28 0.75
C VAL A 91 -2.48 1.83 0.95
N LYS A 92 -1.87 1.56 2.10
CA LYS A 92 -0.51 2.02 2.41
C LYS A 92 0.51 1.48 1.40
N ARG A 93 0.45 0.17 1.09
CA ARG A 93 1.36 -0.47 0.14
C ARG A 93 1.12 -0.02 -1.30
N SER A 94 -0.14 0.08 -1.70
CA SER A 94 -0.52 0.53 -3.04
C SER A 94 -0.14 1.98 -3.27
N SER A 95 -0.34 2.83 -2.26
CA SER A 95 0.05 4.25 -2.33
C SER A 95 1.57 4.41 -2.47
N ALA A 96 2.34 3.64 -1.71
CA ALA A 96 3.80 3.66 -1.80
C ALA A 96 4.28 3.17 -3.18
N SER A 97 3.69 2.09 -3.69
CA SER A 97 4.01 1.54 -5.02
C SER A 97 3.65 2.53 -6.12
N LEU A 98 2.50 3.17 -6.01
CA LEU A 98 2.05 4.18 -6.98
C LEU A 98 2.98 5.40 -6.97
N ALA A 99 3.37 5.86 -5.79
CA ALA A 99 4.32 6.98 -5.65
C ALA A 99 5.66 6.64 -6.29
N ALA A 100 6.19 5.44 -6.06
CA ALA A 100 7.45 4.98 -6.65
C ALA A 100 7.36 4.89 -8.18
N LEU A 101 6.25 4.35 -8.70
CA LEU A 101 6.00 4.26 -10.14
C LEU A 101 5.95 5.64 -10.76
N TRP A 102 5.23 6.57 -10.15
CA TRP A 102 5.09 7.94 -10.63
C TRP A 102 6.44 8.67 -10.65
N ALA A 103 7.25 8.51 -9.60
CA ALA A 103 8.58 9.11 -9.52
C ALA A 103 9.49 8.59 -10.63
N GLY A 104 9.44 7.28 -10.93
CA GLY A 104 10.18 6.69 -12.04
C GLY A 104 9.76 7.24 -13.40
N MET A 105 8.46 7.39 -13.62
CA MET A 105 7.93 7.98 -14.86
C MET A 105 8.34 9.44 -15.02
N ASP A 106 8.33 10.22 -13.96
CA ASP A 106 8.75 11.62 -13.98
C ASP A 106 10.22 11.75 -14.37
N GLU A 107 11.08 10.89 -13.83
CA GLU A 107 12.49 10.85 -14.17
C GLU A 107 12.71 10.51 -15.66
N ASP A 108 12.02 9.51 -16.17
CA ASP A 108 12.10 9.10 -17.57
C ASP A 108 11.62 10.24 -18.50
N PHE A 109 10.56 10.92 -18.10
CA PHE A 109 10.02 12.04 -18.84
C PHE A 109 11.03 13.20 -18.94
N ARG A 110 11.73 13.49 -17.84
CA ARG A 110 12.80 14.51 -17.81
C ARG A 110 13.95 14.14 -18.73
N ARG A 111 14.36 12.88 -18.77
CA ARG A 111 15.42 12.39 -19.67
C ARG A 111 15.05 12.57 -21.13
N ILE A 112 13.81 12.21 -21.50
CA ILE A 112 13.32 12.36 -22.87
C ILE A 112 13.27 13.83 -23.26
N ALA A 113 12.75 14.69 -22.39
CA ALA A 113 12.70 16.13 -22.63
C ALA A 113 14.09 16.74 -22.83
N ALA A 114 15.07 16.35 -22.01
CA ALA A 114 16.45 16.81 -22.14
C ALA A 114 17.07 16.34 -23.44
N ALA A 115 16.85 15.09 -23.85
CA ALA A 115 17.36 14.56 -25.14
C ALA A 115 16.77 15.31 -26.33
N ILE A 116 15.49 15.64 -26.30
CA ILE A 116 14.82 16.42 -27.35
C ILE A 116 15.41 17.84 -27.45
N GLN A 117 15.71 18.47 -26.30
CA GLN A 117 16.32 19.81 -26.28
C GLN A 117 17.75 19.82 -26.82
N GLN A 118 18.50 18.74 -26.58
CA GLN A 118 19.88 18.61 -27.04
C GLN A 118 20.01 18.27 -28.53
N ASP A 119 18.99 17.66 -29.13
CA ASP A 119 18.95 17.29 -30.54
C ASP A 119 17.78 17.97 -31.23
N PRO A 120 18.01 19.15 -31.88
CA PRO A 120 16.96 19.85 -32.61
C PRO A 120 16.37 19.06 -33.77
N GLY A 121 17.11 18.09 -34.32
CA GLY A 121 16.63 17.21 -35.40
C GLY A 121 15.52 16.27 -34.94
N ALA A 122 15.58 15.80 -33.70
CA ALA A 122 14.55 14.93 -33.12
C ALA A 122 13.18 15.61 -32.98
N ARG A 123 13.17 16.95 -32.84
CA ARG A 123 11.93 17.73 -32.78
C ARG A 123 11.13 17.74 -34.07
N ARG A 124 11.84 17.65 -35.19
CA ARG A 124 11.21 17.71 -36.51
C ARG A 124 10.57 16.39 -36.92
N GLU A 125 10.98 15.28 -36.33
CA GLU A 125 10.45 13.95 -36.59
C GLU A 125 9.22 13.63 -35.77
N LEU A 126 8.93 14.40 -34.74
CA LEU A 126 7.75 14.29 -33.93
C LEU A 126 6.63 15.18 -34.46
#